data_9237eea63848975d4017d9ee17d24b09
#
_entry.id   9237eea63848975d4017d9ee17d24b09
#
_cell.length_a   1.000
_cell.length_b   1.000
_cell.length_c   1.000
_cell.angle_alpha   90.00
_cell.angle_beta   90.00
_cell.angle_gamma   90.00
#
_symmetry.space_group_name_H-M   'P 1'
#
loop_
_entity.id
_entity.type
_entity.pdbx_description
1 polymer ?
#
loop_
_entity_poly.entity_id
_entity_poly.type
_entity_poly.pdbx_seq_one_letter_code
_entity_poly.pdbx_strand_id
1 'polypeptide(L)'
;MSEASEKKRWLTRSVKVLSAVSLAQDAASEMLYPLLPILLTTTLGAPAAVVGIVEGIAEGVAALIKYISGRTSDRVGRKPAVATGYGLAALGKIIIAAATIWPGVLAGRVVDRVGKGIRGAPRDALLADGVATTSMGKVFGFHRAADTLGAVIGPLIG
;
A
#
# COMPACT_ATOMS: atom_id res chain seq x y z
N MET A 1 35.30 -15.02 5.25
CA MET A 1 34.41 -13.83 5.13
C MET A 1 33.57 -13.78 6.40
N SER A 2 33.70 -12.70 7.18
CA SER A 2 33.10 -12.62 8.52
C SER A 2 31.59 -12.53 8.48
N GLU A 3 30.88 -13.18 9.42
CA GLU A 3 29.41 -13.09 9.63
C GLU A 3 28.90 -11.63 9.69
N ALA A 4 29.73 -10.69 10.14
CA ALA A 4 29.43 -9.26 10.13
C ALA A 4 29.31 -8.66 8.73
N SER A 5 30.01 -9.21 7.72
CA SER A 5 29.92 -8.81 6.31
C SER A 5 28.65 -9.34 5.65
N GLU A 6 28.21 -10.53 6.06
CA GLU A 6 26.95 -11.15 5.59
C GLU A 6 25.71 -10.48 6.22
N LYS A 7 25.78 -10.09 7.49
CA LYS A 7 24.73 -9.29 8.16
C LYS A 7 24.46 -7.94 7.48
N LYS A 8 25.46 -7.35 6.83
CA LYS A 8 25.34 -6.03 6.16
C LYS A 8 24.75 -6.12 4.74
N ARG A 9 24.70 -7.31 4.12
CA ARG A 9 24.29 -7.50 2.72
C ARG A 9 22.76 -7.55 2.50
N TRP A 10 21.97 -8.02 3.46
CA TRP A 10 20.52 -8.15 3.29
C TRP A 10 19.78 -6.80 3.41
N LEU A 11 20.28 -5.86 4.22
CA LEU A 11 19.69 -4.54 4.42
C LEU A 11 20.20 -3.55 3.37
N THR A 12 19.90 -3.83 2.10
CA THR A 12 20.29 -2.99 0.96
C THR A 12 19.59 -1.62 1.00
N ARG A 13 20.09 -0.67 0.19
CA ARG A 13 19.43 0.64 0.03
C ARG A 13 17.99 0.48 -0.46
N SER A 14 17.76 -0.43 -1.39
CA SER A 14 16.41 -0.73 -1.90
C SER A 14 15.47 -1.23 -0.80
N VAL A 15 15.92 -2.15 0.04
CA VAL A 15 15.13 -2.68 1.17
C VAL A 15 14.76 -1.55 2.13
N LYS A 16 15.71 -0.69 2.50
CA LYS A 16 15.45 0.45 3.41
C LYS A 16 14.44 1.43 2.81
N VAL A 17 14.65 1.85 1.57
CA VAL A 17 13.80 2.84 0.91
C VAL A 17 12.41 2.29 0.70
N LEU A 18 12.27 1.08 0.16
CA LEU A 18 10.97 0.47 -0.06
C LEU A 18 10.21 0.25 1.25
N SER A 19 10.88 -0.16 2.33
CA SER A 19 10.24 -0.34 3.63
C SER A 19 9.81 0.99 4.25
N ALA A 20 10.62 2.04 4.14
CA ALA A 20 10.27 3.37 4.64
C ALA A 20 9.09 3.99 3.88
N VAL A 21 9.09 3.87 2.54
CA VAL A 21 7.98 4.34 1.71
C VAL A 21 6.71 3.56 1.99
N SER A 22 6.81 2.24 2.17
CA SER A 22 5.67 1.39 2.50
C SER A 22 5.09 1.72 3.88
N LEU A 23 5.93 1.92 4.89
CA LEU A 23 5.51 2.38 6.22
C LEU A 23 4.71 3.68 6.14
N ALA A 24 5.26 4.71 5.48
CA ALA A 24 4.59 6.00 5.34
C ALA A 24 3.26 5.87 4.57
N GLN A 25 3.24 5.08 3.51
CA GLN A 25 2.05 4.84 2.70
C GLN A 25 0.97 4.06 3.47
N ASP A 26 1.37 3.03 4.23
CA ASP A 26 0.42 2.24 5.01
C ASP A 26 -0.11 3.07 6.20
N ALA A 27 0.71 3.87 6.87
CA ALA A 27 0.24 4.83 7.85
C ALA A 27 -0.81 5.79 7.27
N ALA A 28 -0.54 6.39 6.11
CA ALA A 28 -1.48 7.27 5.43
C ALA A 28 -2.77 6.57 4.94
N SER A 29 -2.70 5.28 4.61
CA SER A 29 -3.89 4.52 4.19
C SER A 29 -4.74 4.08 5.37
N GLU A 30 -4.10 3.62 6.44
CA GLU A 30 -4.78 3.11 7.64
C GLU A 30 -5.35 4.25 8.52
N MET A 31 -4.79 5.47 8.42
CA MET A 31 -5.37 6.67 9.01
C MET A 31 -6.81 6.92 8.53
N LEU A 32 -7.14 6.53 7.30
CA LEU A 32 -8.48 6.69 6.74
C LEU A 32 -9.52 5.77 7.39
N TYR A 33 -9.14 4.65 8.00
CA TYR A 33 -10.08 3.69 8.57
C TYR A 33 -11.01 4.29 9.64
N PRO A 34 -10.49 4.99 10.67
CA PRO A 34 -11.37 5.66 11.65
C PRO A 34 -12.08 6.87 11.07
N LEU A 35 -11.50 7.56 10.10
CA LEU A 35 -12.05 8.79 9.53
C LEU A 35 -13.13 8.53 8.48
N LEU A 36 -13.03 7.45 7.73
CA LEU A 36 -13.93 7.18 6.59
C LEU A 36 -15.39 7.00 7.00
N PRO A 37 -15.74 6.23 8.04
CA PRO A 37 -17.12 6.13 8.52
C PRO A 37 -17.69 7.49 8.94
N ILE A 38 -16.89 8.30 9.66
CA ILE A 38 -17.27 9.64 10.10
C ILE A 38 -17.50 10.55 8.90
N LEU A 39 -16.57 10.60 7.96
CA LEU A 39 -16.71 11.38 6.73
C LEU A 39 -17.98 11.00 5.96
N LEU A 40 -18.20 9.71 5.74
CA LEU A 40 -19.33 9.23 4.95
C LEU A 40 -20.67 9.51 5.64
N THR A 41 -20.79 9.21 6.94
CA THR A 41 -22.11 9.26 7.64
C THR A 41 -22.42 10.64 8.20
N THR A 42 -21.47 11.30 8.86
CA THR A 42 -21.71 12.59 9.51
C THR A 42 -21.51 13.78 8.60
N THR A 43 -20.47 13.76 7.76
CA THR A 43 -20.15 14.91 6.89
C THR A 43 -20.92 14.86 5.58
N LEU A 44 -20.97 13.69 4.93
CA LEU A 44 -21.63 13.53 3.63
C LEU A 44 -23.05 12.98 3.71
N GLY A 45 -23.57 12.70 4.91
CA GLY A 45 -24.94 12.25 5.14
C GLY A 45 -25.29 10.90 4.51
N ALA A 46 -24.31 10.06 4.20
CA ALA A 46 -24.54 8.77 3.58
C ALA A 46 -25.06 7.75 4.61
N PRO A 47 -25.95 6.82 4.22
CA PRO A 47 -26.36 5.72 5.08
C PRO A 47 -25.17 4.87 5.51
N ALA A 48 -25.17 4.31 6.73
CA ALA A 48 -24.08 3.48 7.26
C ALA A 48 -23.73 2.28 6.36
N ALA A 49 -24.69 1.72 5.62
CA ALA A 49 -24.45 0.67 4.65
C ALA A 49 -23.45 1.07 3.55
N VAL A 50 -23.36 2.37 3.21
CA VAL A 50 -22.41 2.88 2.19
C VAL A 50 -20.97 2.67 2.63
N VAL A 51 -20.66 2.69 3.92
CA VAL A 51 -19.31 2.40 4.43
C VAL A 51 -18.86 1.00 4.00
N GLY A 52 -19.71 0.01 4.22
CA GLY A 52 -19.43 -1.37 3.82
C GLY A 52 -19.34 -1.54 2.31
N ILE A 53 -20.17 -0.83 1.54
CA ILE A 53 -20.13 -0.86 0.06
C ILE A 53 -18.81 -0.26 -0.44
N VAL A 54 -18.39 0.89 0.08
CA VAL A 54 -17.16 1.58 -0.31
C VAL A 54 -15.93 0.70 -0.01
N GLU A 55 -15.83 0.15 1.20
CA GLU A 55 -14.71 -0.71 1.58
C GLU A 55 -14.74 -2.05 0.83
N GLY A 56 -15.91 -2.69 0.70
CA GLY A 56 -16.05 -3.96 0.01
C GLY A 56 -15.66 -3.88 -1.48
N ILE A 57 -16.13 -2.85 -2.20
CA ILE A 57 -15.76 -2.62 -3.59
C ILE A 57 -14.26 -2.32 -3.70
N ALA A 58 -13.73 -1.44 -2.86
CA ALA A 58 -12.33 -1.05 -2.89
C ALA A 58 -11.40 -2.25 -2.65
N GLU A 59 -11.66 -3.09 -1.64
CA GLU A 59 -10.86 -4.28 -1.37
C GLU A 59 -11.02 -5.36 -2.46
N GLY A 60 -12.22 -5.54 -3.01
CA GLY A 60 -12.45 -6.42 -4.15
C GLY A 60 -11.62 -6.02 -5.38
N VAL A 61 -11.58 -4.72 -5.69
CA VAL A 61 -10.75 -4.18 -6.76
C VAL A 61 -9.26 -4.41 -6.46
N ALA A 62 -8.80 -4.17 -5.23
CA ALA A 62 -7.40 -4.41 -4.86
C ALA A 62 -7.00 -5.87 -5.07
N ALA A 63 -7.84 -6.82 -4.67
CA ALA A 63 -7.60 -8.25 -4.85
C ALA A 63 -7.51 -8.64 -6.33
N LEU A 64 -8.43 -8.14 -7.16
CA LEU A 64 -8.45 -8.39 -8.60
C LEU A 64 -7.20 -7.82 -9.29
N ILE A 65 -6.86 -6.56 -9.00
CA ILE A 65 -5.68 -5.90 -9.59
C ILE A 65 -4.39 -6.58 -9.14
N LYS A 66 -4.28 -6.99 -7.88
CA LYS A 66 -3.12 -7.75 -7.38
C LYS A 66 -2.91 -9.05 -8.15
N TYR A 67 -3.99 -9.77 -8.44
CA TYR A 67 -3.93 -11.00 -9.21
C TYR A 67 -3.43 -10.75 -10.66
N ILE A 68 -3.94 -9.71 -11.32
CA ILE A 68 -3.53 -9.33 -12.69
C ILE A 68 -2.10 -8.80 -12.69
N SER A 69 -1.75 -7.93 -11.75
CA SER A 69 -0.43 -7.28 -11.65
C SER A 69 0.70 -8.29 -11.48
N GLY A 70 0.47 -9.38 -10.74
CA GLY A 70 1.46 -10.45 -10.59
C GLY A 70 1.89 -11.09 -11.91
N ARG A 71 0.99 -11.13 -12.92
CA ARG A 71 1.28 -11.67 -14.26
C ARG A 71 1.87 -10.65 -15.23
N THR A 72 1.63 -9.37 -15.00
CA THR A 72 1.95 -8.29 -15.96
C THR A 72 3.23 -7.53 -15.58
N SER A 73 3.62 -7.57 -14.30
CA SER A 73 4.75 -6.80 -13.77
C SER A 73 6.10 -7.08 -14.44
N ASP A 74 6.30 -8.30 -14.94
CA ASP A 74 7.53 -8.67 -15.62
C ASP A 74 7.68 -8.03 -17.02
N ARG A 75 6.56 -7.60 -17.63
CA ARG A 75 6.55 -6.97 -18.97
C ARG A 75 6.71 -5.45 -18.93
N VAL A 76 6.19 -4.80 -17.91
CA VAL A 76 6.17 -3.31 -17.81
C VAL A 76 7.40 -2.76 -17.08
N GLY A 77 8.13 -3.61 -16.36
CA GLY A 77 9.25 -3.22 -15.52
C GLY A 77 8.80 -2.90 -14.07
N ARG A 78 9.57 -3.42 -13.13
CA ARG A 78 9.20 -3.40 -11.70
C ARG A 78 9.21 -1.99 -11.09
N LYS A 79 10.23 -1.17 -11.40
CA LYS A 79 10.36 0.19 -10.84
C LYS A 79 9.26 1.14 -11.28
N PRO A 80 8.92 1.25 -12.59
CA PRO A 80 7.77 2.04 -13.02
C PRO A 80 6.46 1.59 -12.40
N ALA A 81 6.20 0.29 -12.33
CA ALA A 81 4.98 -0.25 -11.73
C ALA A 81 4.83 0.13 -10.24
N VAL A 82 5.94 0.06 -9.48
CA VAL A 82 5.95 0.50 -8.07
C VAL A 82 5.70 1.99 -7.95
N ALA A 83 6.37 2.83 -8.76
CA ALA A 83 6.18 4.28 -8.75
C ALA A 83 4.75 4.67 -9.12
N THR A 84 4.20 4.08 -10.19
CA THR A 84 2.80 4.30 -10.61
C THR A 84 1.82 3.89 -9.51
N GLY A 85 2.04 2.73 -8.88
CA GLY A 85 1.18 2.25 -7.79
C GLY A 85 1.16 3.19 -6.59
N TYR A 86 2.30 3.74 -6.17
CA TYR A 86 2.36 4.74 -5.10
C TYR A 86 1.73 6.09 -5.53
N GLY A 87 1.95 6.52 -6.78
CA GLY A 87 1.34 7.73 -7.33
C GLY A 87 -0.19 7.65 -7.36
N LEU A 88 -0.74 6.53 -7.83
CA LEU A 88 -2.19 6.30 -7.82
C LEU A 88 -2.76 6.27 -6.39
N ALA A 89 -2.06 5.65 -5.44
CA ALA A 89 -2.51 5.65 -4.06
C ALA A 89 -2.51 7.07 -3.44
N ALA A 90 -1.54 7.91 -3.78
CA ALA A 90 -1.54 9.30 -3.37
C ALA A 90 -2.68 10.09 -4.03
N LEU A 91 -2.90 9.91 -5.33
CA LEU A 91 -4.00 10.53 -6.08
C LEU A 91 -5.36 10.13 -5.49
N GLY A 92 -5.56 8.85 -5.16
CA GLY A 92 -6.77 8.36 -4.51
C GLY A 92 -7.09 9.12 -3.22
N LYS A 93 -6.08 9.38 -2.38
CA LYS A 93 -6.24 10.16 -1.14
C LYS A 93 -6.60 11.62 -1.40
N ILE A 94 -6.02 12.22 -2.43
CA ILE A 94 -6.38 13.59 -2.84
C ILE A 94 -7.84 13.64 -3.29
N ILE A 95 -8.29 12.65 -4.08
CA ILE A 95 -9.70 12.56 -4.52
C ILE A 95 -10.63 12.41 -3.30
N ILE A 96 -10.28 11.58 -2.31
CA ILE A 96 -11.07 11.43 -1.07
C ILE A 96 -11.16 12.76 -0.32
N ALA A 97 -10.03 13.46 -0.17
CA ALA A 97 -9.97 14.73 0.54
C ALA A 97 -10.79 15.85 -0.16
N ALA A 98 -10.91 15.78 -1.48
CA ALA A 98 -11.69 16.73 -2.27
C ALA A 98 -13.16 16.31 -2.47
N ALA A 99 -13.56 15.12 -1.98
CA ALA A 99 -14.90 14.58 -2.20
C ALA A 99 -15.96 15.33 -1.41
N THR A 100 -16.99 15.82 -2.09
CA THR A 100 -18.18 16.49 -1.52
C THR A 100 -19.40 15.58 -1.47
N ILE A 101 -19.34 14.42 -2.09
CA ILE A 101 -20.39 13.40 -2.13
C ILE A 101 -19.77 12.01 -1.96
N TRP A 102 -20.50 11.06 -1.39
CA TRP A 102 -19.99 9.71 -1.13
C TRP A 102 -19.49 8.94 -2.38
N PRO A 103 -20.03 9.09 -3.60
CA PRO A 103 -19.45 8.44 -4.79
C PRO A 103 -18.05 8.94 -5.12
N GLY A 104 -17.72 10.19 -4.78
CA GLY A 104 -16.35 10.73 -4.90
C GLY A 104 -15.38 10.01 -3.95
N VAL A 105 -15.82 9.71 -2.72
CA VAL A 105 -15.04 8.93 -1.77
C VAL A 105 -14.81 7.51 -2.30
N LEU A 106 -15.85 6.86 -2.86
CA LEU A 106 -15.72 5.56 -3.49
C LEU A 106 -14.70 5.59 -4.64
N ALA A 107 -14.78 6.58 -5.53
CA ALA A 107 -13.82 6.72 -6.63
C ALA A 107 -12.38 6.85 -6.11
N GLY A 108 -12.15 7.69 -5.12
CA GLY A 108 -10.84 7.86 -4.50
C GLY A 108 -10.33 6.56 -3.83
N ARG A 109 -11.19 5.83 -3.12
CA ARG A 109 -10.83 4.52 -2.52
C ARG A 109 -10.48 3.49 -3.58
N VAL A 110 -11.25 3.42 -4.67
CA VAL A 110 -10.94 2.52 -5.79
C VAL A 110 -9.58 2.85 -6.41
N VAL A 111 -9.28 4.13 -6.67
CA VAL A 111 -7.99 4.57 -7.22
C VAL A 111 -6.83 4.24 -6.27
N ASP A 112 -6.97 4.48 -4.96
CA ASP A 112 -5.98 4.09 -3.96
C ASP A 112 -5.73 2.59 -3.95
N ARG A 113 -6.79 1.78 -4.01
CA ARG A 113 -6.70 0.31 -3.99
C ARG A 113 -6.15 -0.28 -5.29
N VAL A 114 -6.44 0.32 -6.43
CA VAL A 114 -5.77 0.00 -7.71
C VAL A 114 -4.26 0.22 -7.59
N GLY A 115 -3.84 1.36 -7.04
CA GLY A 115 -2.44 1.63 -6.75
C GLY A 115 -1.78 0.58 -5.84
N LYS A 116 -2.48 0.17 -4.77
CA LYS A 116 -2.04 -0.89 -3.85
C LYS A 116 -1.89 -2.24 -4.58
N GLY A 117 -2.84 -2.58 -5.43
CA GLY A 117 -2.81 -3.81 -6.23
C GLY A 117 -1.65 -3.86 -7.22
N ILE A 118 -1.41 -2.75 -7.96
CA ILE A 118 -0.35 -2.67 -8.96
C ILE A 118 1.04 -2.81 -8.34
N ARG A 119 1.32 -2.15 -7.20
CA ARG A 119 2.67 -2.11 -6.61
C ARG A 119 3.07 -3.38 -5.87
N GLY A 120 2.11 -4.22 -5.43
CA GLY A 120 2.37 -5.32 -4.50
C GLY A 120 3.42 -6.31 -5.02
N ALA A 121 3.13 -7.00 -6.11
CA ALA A 121 4.03 -8.00 -6.69
C ALA A 121 5.37 -7.42 -7.20
N PRO A 122 5.42 -6.28 -7.93
CA PRO A 122 6.68 -5.67 -8.34
C PRO A 122 7.56 -5.22 -7.17
N ARG A 123 6.96 -4.72 -6.09
CA ARG A 123 7.66 -4.33 -4.87
C ARG A 123 8.34 -5.53 -4.21
N ASP A 124 7.58 -6.62 -4.04
CA ASP A 124 8.10 -7.84 -3.43
C ASP A 124 9.24 -8.44 -4.26
N ALA A 125 9.14 -8.38 -5.59
CA ALA A 125 10.23 -8.76 -6.49
C ALA A 125 11.48 -7.86 -6.35
N LEU A 126 11.31 -6.53 -6.22
CA LEU A 126 12.43 -5.61 -5.99
C LEU A 126 13.10 -5.80 -4.62
N LEU A 127 12.35 -6.22 -3.60
CA LEU A 127 12.90 -6.57 -2.29
C LEU A 127 13.79 -7.82 -2.35
N ALA A 128 13.42 -8.77 -3.20
CA ALA A 128 14.17 -10.01 -3.42
C ALA A 128 15.42 -9.80 -4.29
N ASP A 129 15.46 -8.77 -5.14
CA ASP A 129 16.54 -8.53 -6.07
C ASP A 129 17.90 -8.30 -5.36
N GLY A 130 18.89 -9.10 -5.72
CA GLY A 130 20.25 -9.00 -5.19
C GLY A 130 20.42 -9.45 -3.73
N VAL A 131 19.44 -10.16 -3.17
CA VAL A 131 19.46 -10.71 -1.81
C VAL A 131 19.65 -12.23 -1.89
N ALA A 132 20.58 -12.76 -1.07
CA ALA A 132 20.79 -14.21 -0.97
C ALA A 132 19.51 -14.90 -0.43
N THR A 133 19.20 -16.08 -0.97
CA THR A 133 18.02 -16.88 -0.58
C THR A 133 17.94 -17.11 0.93
N THR A 134 19.09 -17.31 1.58
CA THR A 134 19.23 -17.49 3.03
C THR A 134 18.82 -16.26 3.84
N SER A 135 18.78 -15.08 3.23
CA SER A 135 18.44 -13.79 3.86
C SER A 135 17.04 -13.29 3.51
N MET A 136 16.30 -13.97 2.65
CA MET A 136 14.95 -13.56 2.22
C MET A 136 13.99 -13.37 3.41
N GLY A 137 14.01 -14.30 4.38
CA GLY A 137 13.17 -14.17 5.58
C GLY A 137 13.46 -12.89 6.37
N LYS A 138 14.72 -12.45 6.46
CA LYS A 138 15.10 -11.21 7.14
C LYS A 138 14.59 -9.96 6.38
N VAL A 139 14.71 -9.96 5.06
CA VAL A 139 14.24 -8.86 4.20
C VAL A 139 12.74 -8.70 4.28
N PHE A 140 11.99 -9.78 4.06
CA PHE A 140 10.54 -9.73 4.12
C PHE A 140 10.03 -9.49 5.54
N GLY A 141 10.68 -10.05 6.58
CA GLY A 141 10.35 -9.78 7.97
C GLY A 141 10.53 -8.30 8.33
N PHE A 142 11.64 -7.69 7.94
CA PHE A 142 11.89 -6.26 8.14
C PHE A 142 10.87 -5.39 7.42
N HIS A 143 10.58 -5.72 6.15
CA HIS A 143 9.60 -4.99 5.35
C HIS A 143 8.19 -5.10 5.93
N ARG A 144 7.76 -6.31 6.32
CA ARG A 144 6.45 -6.52 6.95
C ARG A 144 6.33 -5.85 8.32
N ALA A 145 7.40 -5.81 9.09
CA ALA A 145 7.43 -5.06 10.34
C ALA A 145 7.21 -3.56 10.10
N ALA A 146 7.83 -3.00 9.04
CA ALA A 146 7.60 -1.61 8.65
C ALA A 146 6.16 -1.35 8.19
N ASP A 147 5.58 -2.23 7.36
CA ASP A 147 4.18 -2.17 6.93
C ASP A 147 3.23 -2.19 8.15
N THR A 148 3.43 -3.16 9.04
CA THR A 148 2.60 -3.30 10.26
C THR A 148 2.75 -2.10 11.20
N LEU A 149 3.96 -1.57 11.35
CA LEU A 149 4.20 -0.37 12.15
C LEU A 149 3.43 0.84 11.57
N GLY A 150 3.44 1.00 10.24
CA GLY A 150 2.63 2.00 9.56
C GLY A 150 1.14 1.82 9.82
N ALA A 151 0.66 0.57 9.74
CA ALA A 151 -0.74 0.24 9.99
C ALA A 151 -1.19 0.49 11.44
N VAL A 152 -0.29 0.37 12.41
CA VAL A 152 -0.58 0.71 13.81
C VAL A 152 -0.55 2.22 14.05
N ILE A 153 0.44 2.91 13.48
CA ILE A 153 0.60 4.36 13.68
C ILE A 153 -0.52 5.15 12.96
N GLY A 154 -0.94 4.71 11.78
CA GLY A 154 -1.96 5.39 10.98
C GLY A 154 -3.22 5.76 11.76
N PRO A 155 -3.95 4.79 12.30
CA PRO A 155 -5.18 5.04 13.07
C PRO A 155 -4.99 5.86 14.34
N LEU A 156 -3.76 5.90 14.90
CA LEU A 156 -3.45 6.70 16.10
C LEU A 156 -3.25 8.19 15.79
N ILE A 157 -2.98 8.53 14.53
CA ILE A 157 -2.77 9.91 14.08
C ILE A 157 -4.07 10.49 13.49
N GLY A 158 -4.93 9.65 12.89
CA GLY A 158 -6.23 10.01 12.31
C GLY A 158 -7.30 10.21 13.34
#